data_17dd884d511a64b1336b8125e42ea0a9
#
_entry.id   17dd884d511a64b1336b8125e42ea0a9
#
_cell.length_a   1.000
_cell.length_b   1.000
_cell.length_c   1.000
_cell.angle_alpha   90.00
_cell.angle_beta   90.00
_cell.angle_gamma   90.00
#
_symmetry.space_group_name_H-M   'P 1'
#
loop_
_entity.id
_entity.type
_entity.pdbx_description
1 polymer ?
#
loop_
_entity_poly.entity_id
_entity_poly.type
_entity_poly.pdbx_seq_one_letter_code
_entity_poly.pdbx_strand_id
1 'polypeptide(L)'
;MPTVSVVYFSSMGHTQIMAESVAQGAEQVNGTTVQILRITGEQITQGRWKDEAIVDQLSQSDAIIFGSPTYMGGVAAQFKAFIDAASAIWLQQGWKDKIAGGFTHSGSPSGDKQGTLLYLVINAMQHSMIWVGAGEMAMQENGVNRLGSFLGPMGNTPPDFSGGPPQVDPGDLLTAELYGTRIAEAAKNWAG
;
A
#
# COMPACT_ATOMS: atom_id res chain seq x y z
N MET A 1 3.97 21.31 1.88
CA MET A 1 3.05 20.38 2.56
C MET A 1 2.97 19.14 1.67
N PRO A 2 3.42 17.98 2.14
CA PRO A 2 3.47 16.79 1.30
C PRO A 2 2.07 16.23 1.05
N THR A 3 1.87 15.68 -0.16
CA THR A 3 0.70 14.90 -0.53
C THR A 3 1.07 13.42 -0.53
N VAL A 4 0.36 12.62 0.26
CA VAL A 4 0.53 11.16 0.37
C VAL A 4 -0.68 10.48 -0.25
N SER A 5 -0.46 9.65 -1.26
CA SER A 5 -1.51 8.85 -1.88
C SER A 5 -1.39 7.38 -1.48
N VAL A 6 -2.48 6.81 -0.97
CA VAL A 6 -2.62 5.38 -0.70
C VAL A 6 -3.43 4.76 -1.84
N VAL A 7 -2.75 4.08 -2.76
CA VAL A 7 -3.40 3.39 -3.89
C VAL A 7 -3.50 1.90 -3.60
N TYR A 8 -4.70 1.34 -3.68
CA TYR A 8 -4.91 -0.04 -3.29
C TYR A 8 -6.01 -0.76 -4.09
N PHE A 9 -5.94 -2.08 -4.09
CA PHE A 9 -7.02 -2.97 -4.48
C PHE A 9 -7.50 -3.79 -3.28
N SER A 10 -8.80 -4.02 -3.18
CA SER A 10 -9.39 -4.91 -2.18
C SER A 10 -10.65 -5.58 -2.73
N SER A 11 -10.71 -6.93 -2.71
CA SER A 11 -11.91 -7.66 -3.09
C SER A 11 -12.80 -7.99 -1.88
N MET A 12 -12.20 -8.38 -0.75
CA MET A 12 -12.89 -8.85 0.44
C MET A 12 -12.93 -7.82 1.58
N GLY A 13 -12.44 -6.59 1.36
CA GLY A 13 -12.47 -5.51 2.34
C GLY A 13 -11.24 -5.40 3.24
N HIS A 14 -10.52 -6.47 3.54
CA HIS A 14 -9.39 -6.44 4.49
C HIS A 14 -8.29 -5.46 4.09
N THR A 15 -7.85 -5.48 2.82
CA THR A 15 -6.84 -4.53 2.33
C THR A 15 -7.35 -3.10 2.34
N GLN A 16 -8.65 -2.88 2.18
CA GLN A 16 -9.28 -1.56 2.33
C GLN A 16 -9.15 -1.05 3.76
N ILE A 17 -9.49 -1.87 4.77
CA ILE A 17 -9.37 -1.48 6.18
C ILE A 17 -7.92 -1.13 6.52
N MET A 18 -6.95 -1.89 6.03
CA MET A 18 -5.53 -1.54 6.18
C MET A 18 -5.16 -0.22 5.47
N ALA A 19 -5.70 0.03 4.26
CA ALA A 19 -5.45 1.28 3.54
C ALA A 19 -5.99 2.50 4.30
N GLU A 20 -7.16 2.36 4.92
CA GLU A 20 -7.76 3.37 5.78
C GLU A 20 -6.91 3.65 7.03
N SER A 21 -6.34 2.60 7.67
CA SER A 21 -5.42 2.77 8.79
C SER A 21 -4.10 3.44 8.39
N VAL A 22 -3.52 3.07 7.23
CA VAL A 22 -2.34 3.76 6.68
C VAL A 22 -2.64 5.24 6.44
N ALA A 23 -3.78 5.55 5.85
CA ALA A 23 -4.20 6.94 5.60
C ALA A 23 -4.37 7.72 6.90
N GLN A 24 -5.04 7.13 7.90
CA GLN A 24 -5.22 7.72 9.22
C GLN A 24 -3.88 8.06 9.87
N GLY A 25 -2.88 7.18 9.79
CA GLY A 25 -1.54 7.46 10.30
C GLY A 25 -0.85 8.61 9.56
N ALA A 26 -0.96 8.67 8.25
CA ALA A 26 -0.40 9.76 7.46
C ALA A 26 -1.06 11.13 7.77
N GLU A 27 -2.36 11.14 8.05
CA GLU A 27 -3.11 12.34 8.44
C GLU A 27 -2.67 12.93 9.79
N GLN A 28 -2.09 12.11 10.68
CA GLN A 28 -1.57 12.59 11.98
C GLN A 28 -0.34 13.50 11.82
N VAL A 29 0.34 13.46 10.69
CA VAL A 29 1.50 14.33 10.42
C VAL A 29 1.03 15.70 9.96
N ASN A 30 1.20 16.69 10.80
CA ASN A 30 0.75 18.06 10.54
C ASN A 30 1.23 18.59 9.19
N GLY A 31 0.30 19.10 8.40
CA GLY A 31 0.56 19.68 7.09
C GLY A 31 0.62 18.65 5.96
N THR A 32 0.20 17.41 6.18
CA THR A 32 0.07 16.38 5.14
C THR A 32 -1.33 16.39 4.55
N THR A 33 -1.43 16.29 3.23
CA THR A 33 -2.67 15.99 2.52
C THR A 33 -2.68 14.50 2.17
N VAL A 34 -3.76 13.78 2.47
CA VAL A 34 -3.87 12.34 2.21
C VAL A 34 -4.97 12.06 1.19
N GLN A 35 -4.70 11.17 0.26
CA GLN A 35 -5.64 10.69 -0.75
C GLN A 35 -5.72 9.16 -0.69
N ILE A 36 -6.94 8.62 -0.71
CA ILE A 36 -7.18 7.16 -0.77
C ILE A 36 -7.76 6.83 -2.14
N LEU A 37 -7.02 6.04 -2.93
CA LEU A 37 -7.31 5.76 -4.33
C LEU A 37 -7.55 4.25 -4.52
N ARG A 38 -8.78 3.86 -4.77
CA ARG A 38 -9.15 2.46 -4.94
C ARG A 38 -9.08 2.04 -6.40
N ILE A 39 -8.33 0.99 -6.67
CA ILE A 39 -8.36 0.27 -7.95
C ILE A 39 -9.54 -0.70 -7.93
N THR A 40 -10.32 -0.73 -8.98
CA THR A 40 -11.49 -1.62 -9.11
C THR A 40 -11.43 -2.43 -10.40
N GLY A 41 -12.19 -3.53 -10.45
CA GLY A 41 -12.33 -4.34 -11.67
C GLY A 41 -13.04 -3.60 -12.81
N GLU A 42 -13.88 -2.62 -12.50
CA GLU A 42 -14.65 -1.83 -13.48
C GLU A 42 -13.74 -0.92 -14.33
N GLN A 43 -12.56 -0.57 -13.82
CA GLN A 43 -11.54 0.20 -14.54
C GLN A 43 -10.75 -0.65 -15.55
N ILE A 44 -11.05 -1.97 -15.65
CA ILE A 44 -10.30 -2.92 -16.49
C ILE A 44 -11.17 -3.37 -17.65
N THR A 45 -10.74 -3.04 -18.87
CA THR A 45 -11.38 -3.48 -20.09
C THR A 45 -10.39 -4.27 -20.94
N GLN A 46 -10.75 -5.50 -21.34
CA GLN A 46 -9.88 -6.40 -22.10
C GLN A 46 -8.46 -6.58 -21.48
N GLY A 47 -8.40 -6.68 -20.14
CA GLY A 47 -7.15 -6.82 -19.39
C GLY A 47 -6.33 -5.54 -19.24
N ARG A 48 -6.80 -4.40 -19.74
CA ARG A 48 -6.14 -3.09 -19.63
C ARG A 48 -6.86 -2.23 -18.60
N TRP A 49 -6.15 -1.80 -17.58
CA TRP A 49 -6.64 -0.83 -16.63
C TRP A 49 -6.48 0.59 -17.17
N LYS A 50 -7.48 1.44 -16.92
CA LYS A 50 -7.43 2.85 -17.29
C LYS A 50 -8.26 3.69 -16.31
N ASP A 51 -7.61 4.69 -15.73
CA ASP A 51 -8.22 5.79 -14.98
C ASP A 51 -7.22 6.96 -14.94
N GLU A 52 -7.43 7.95 -15.78
CA GLU A 52 -6.53 9.09 -15.90
C GLU A 52 -6.51 9.96 -14.62
N ALA A 53 -7.64 10.07 -13.92
CA ALA A 53 -7.72 10.86 -12.70
C ALA A 53 -6.85 10.27 -11.58
N ILE A 54 -6.85 8.95 -11.41
CA ILE A 54 -5.97 8.28 -10.45
C ILE A 54 -4.49 8.47 -10.84
N VAL A 55 -4.14 8.35 -12.12
CA VAL A 55 -2.77 8.57 -12.61
C VAL A 55 -2.29 9.97 -12.32
N ASP A 56 -3.13 10.98 -12.58
CA ASP A 56 -2.82 12.38 -12.35
C ASP A 56 -2.62 12.68 -10.85
N GLN A 57 -3.49 12.16 -10.00
CA GLN A 57 -3.37 12.29 -8.55
C GLN A 57 -2.07 11.66 -8.01
N LEU A 58 -1.73 10.45 -8.46
CA LEU A 58 -0.48 9.79 -8.09
C LEU A 58 0.74 10.58 -8.59
N SER A 59 0.67 11.14 -9.79
CA SER A 59 1.77 11.91 -10.37
C SER A 59 2.00 13.25 -9.63
N GLN A 60 0.97 13.81 -9.01
CA GLN A 60 1.05 15.03 -8.19
C GLN A 60 1.47 14.75 -6.74
N SER A 61 1.48 13.50 -6.30
CA SER A 61 1.83 13.14 -4.92
C SER A 61 3.34 13.17 -4.69
N ASP A 62 3.75 13.46 -3.45
CA ASP A 62 5.14 13.37 -2.98
C ASP A 62 5.47 11.95 -2.50
N ALA A 63 4.47 11.22 -2.02
CA ALA A 63 4.60 9.83 -1.62
C ALA A 63 3.45 8.98 -2.17
N ILE A 64 3.76 7.72 -2.55
CA ILE A 64 2.78 6.73 -3.01
C ILE A 64 2.93 5.45 -2.20
N ILE A 65 1.85 5.03 -1.53
CA ILE A 65 1.80 3.80 -0.75
C ILE A 65 0.94 2.79 -1.51
N PHE A 66 1.54 1.66 -1.89
CA PHE A 66 0.91 0.62 -2.70
C PHE A 66 0.29 -0.48 -1.82
N GLY A 67 -1.01 -0.73 -1.95
CA GLY A 67 -1.75 -1.74 -1.20
C GLY A 67 -2.36 -2.82 -2.10
N SER A 68 -1.99 -4.09 -1.89
CA SER A 68 -2.60 -5.21 -2.60
C SER A 68 -2.78 -6.41 -1.67
N PRO A 69 -3.88 -7.16 -1.76
CA PRO A 69 -3.91 -8.47 -1.12
C PRO A 69 -2.89 -9.38 -1.80
N THR A 70 -2.40 -10.37 -1.04
CA THR A 70 -1.58 -11.44 -1.62
C THR A 70 -2.47 -12.56 -2.11
N TYR A 71 -2.49 -12.78 -3.42
CA TYR A 71 -3.17 -13.90 -4.07
C TYR A 71 -2.15 -14.76 -4.80
N MET A 72 -2.11 -16.06 -4.49
CA MET A 72 -1.15 -17.01 -5.08
C MET A 72 0.30 -16.51 -5.03
N GLY A 73 0.71 -15.93 -3.88
CA GLY A 73 2.09 -15.46 -3.64
C GLY A 73 2.45 -14.12 -4.29
N GLY A 74 1.51 -13.37 -4.87
CA GLY A 74 1.76 -12.10 -5.56
C GLY A 74 0.64 -11.10 -5.39
N VAL A 75 0.77 -9.95 -6.05
CA VAL A 75 -0.28 -8.93 -6.08
C VAL A 75 -1.53 -9.42 -6.82
N ALA A 76 -2.69 -8.91 -6.45
CA ALA A 76 -3.94 -9.21 -7.16
C ALA A 76 -3.86 -8.83 -8.64
N ALA A 77 -4.51 -9.60 -9.51
CA ALA A 77 -4.51 -9.36 -10.96
C ALA A 77 -4.97 -7.94 -11.33
N GLN A 78 -5.98 -7.42 -10.63
CA GLN A 78 -6.49 -6.07 -10.84
C GLN A 78 -5.42 -5.01 -10.50
N PHE A 79 -4.69 -5.21 -9.41
CA PHE A 79 -3.60 -4.32 -9.02
C PHE A 79 -2.43 -4.42 -9.99
N LYS A 80 -2.14 -5.63 -10.50
CA LYS A 80 -1.14 -5.83 -11.54
C LYS A 80 -1.49 -5.10 -12.84
N ALA A 81 -2.77 -5.10 -13.23
CA ALA A 81 -3.22 -4.37 -14.41
C ALA A 81 -3.00 -2.84 -14.27
N PHE A 82 -3.23 -2.28 -13.08
CA PHE A 82 -2.89 -0.89 -12.76
C PHE A 82 -1.38 -0.64 -12.87
N ILE A 83 -0.54 -1.50 -12.26
CA ILE A 83 0.92 -1.38 -12.33
C ILE A 83 1.42 -1.42 -13.77
N ASP A 84 0.89 -2.31 -14.60
CA ASP A 84 1.27 -2.40 -16.02
C ASP A 84 0.85 -1.14 -16.82
N ALA A 85 -0.28 -0.53 -16.47
CA ALA A 85 -0.72 0.72 -17.09
C ALA A 85 0.19 1.91 -16.73
N ALA A 86 0.85 1.88 -15.57
CA ALA A 86 1.82 2.91 -15.16
C ALA A 86 3.12 2.91 -15.99
N SER A 87 3.29 1.99 -16.96
CA SER A 87 4.47 1.94 -17.83
C SER A 87 4.73 3.25 -18.61
N ALA A 88 3.68 3.99 -18.96
CA ALA A 88 3.82 5.30 -19.60
C ALA A 88 4.48 6.32 -18.66
N ILE A 89 4.16 6.28 -17.39
CA ILE A 89 4.78 7.14 -16.34
C ILE A 89 6.23 6.73 -16.11
N TRP A 90 6.49 5.42 -16.10
CA TRP A 90 7.85 4.88 -16.01
C TRP A 90 8.75 5.39 -17.13
N LEU A 91 8.28 5.37 -18.37
CA LEU A 91 9.06 5.84 -19.52
C LEU A 91 9.44 7.32 -19.42
N GLN A 92 8.60 8.13 -18.78
CA GLN A 92 8.82 9.56 -18.58
C GLN A 92 9.52 9.88 -17.25
N GLN A 93 9.83 8.86 -16.44
CA GLN A 93 10.37 9.01 -15.07
C GLN A 93 9.47 9.90 -14.17
N GLY A 94 8.14 9.84 -14.38
CA GLY A 94 7.19 10.73 -13.72
C GLY A 94 7.03 10.51 -12.21
N TRP A 95 7.47 9.35 -11.68
CA TRP A 95 7.47 9.06 -10.25
C TRP A 95 8.88 9.02 -9.64
N LYS A 96 9.90 9.40 -10.42
CA LYS A 96 11.28 9.45 -9.93
C LYS A 96 11.38 10.32 -8.68
N ASP A 97 12.16 9.84 -7.70
CA ASP A 97 12.48 10.51 -6.44
C ASP A 97 11.27 10.71 -5.49
N LYS A 98 10.07 10.21 -5.82
CA LYS A 98 8.96 10.15 -4.87
C LYS A 98 9.20 9.09 -3.80
N ILE A 99 8.73 9.34 -2.59
CA ILE A 99 8.72 8.33 -1.53
C ILE A 99 7.74 7.22 -1.89
N ALA A 100 8.15 5.98 -1.68
CA ALA A 100 7.33 4.80 -1.90
C ALA A 100 7.22 3.93 -0.65
N GLY A 101 6.09 3.30 -0.49
CA GLY A 101 5.85 2.29 0.52
C GLY A 101 4.84 1.24 0.03
N GLY A 102 4.60 0.22 0.84
CA GLY A 102 3.58 -0.75 0.49
C GLY A 102 3.17 -1.65 1.64
N PHE A 103 1.98 -2.21 1.53
CA PHE A 103 1.39 -3.14 2.49
C PHE A 103 0.59 -4.22 1.79
N THR A 104 0.36 -5.33 2.50
CA THR A 104 -0.40 -6.46 1.97
C THR A 104 -1.18 -7.18 3.06
N HIS A 105 -2.17 -7.96 2.66
CA HIS A 105 -2.98 -8.81 3.52
C HIS A 105 -3.21 -10.19 2.89
N SER A 106 -3.28 -11.23 3.70
CA SER A 106 -3.67 -12.58 3.24
C SER A 106 -4.40 -13.38 4.31
N GLY A 107 -5.05 -14.47 3.90
CA GLY A 107 -5.77 -15.39 4.80
C GLY A 107 -4.85 -16.29 5.64
N SER A 108 -3.61 -16.50 5.25
CA SER A 108 -2.65 -17.36 5.96
C SER A 108 -1.59 -16.54 6.67
N PRO A 109 -1.06 -16.99 7.84
CA PRO A 109 -0.05 -16.24 8.60
C PRO A 109 1.19 -15.88 7.79
N SER A 110 1.79 -16.82 7.05
CA SER A 110 2.84 -16.53 6.07
C SER A 110 2.24 -16.02 4.78
N GLY A 111 1.43 -16.86 4.11
CA GLY A 111 0.73 -16.57 2.85
C GLY A 111 1.63 -16.12 1.71
N ASP A 112 2.95 -16.32 1.85
CA ASP A 112 3.98 -15.81 0.92
C ASP A 112 3.88 -14.30 0.66
N LYS A 113 3.34 -13.56 1.64
CA LYS A 113 3.18 -12.10 1.62
C LYS A 113 4.47 -11.35 1.33
N GLN A 114 5.60 -11.91 1.71
CA GLN A 114 6.93 -11.38 1.39
C GLN A 114 7.12 -11.20 -0.13
N GLY A 115 6.63 -12.15 -0.94
CA GLY A 115 6.69 -12.06 -2.41
C GLY A 115 5.93 -10.84 -2.95
N THR A 116 4.76 -10.55 -2.38
CA THR A 116 3.98 -9.36 -2.74
C THR A 116 4.72 -8.07 -2.40
N LEU A 117 5.24 -7.94 -1.17
CA LEU A 117 6.01 -6.75 -0.78
C LEU A 117 7.27 -6.57 -1.61
N LEU A 118 8.01 -7.65 -1.87
CA LEU A 118 9.20 -7.59 -2.72
C LEU A 118 8.86 -7.15 -4.15
N TYR A 119 7.74 -7.62 -4.70
CA TYR A 119 7.25 -7.16 -5.99
C TYR A 119 6.96 -5.64 -5.99
N LEU A 120 6.32 -5.12 -4.92
CA LEU A 120 6.05 -3.69 -4.78
C LEU A 120 7.35 -2.86 -4.67
N VAL A 121 8.35 -3.36 -3.94
CA VAL A 121 9.70 -2.76 -3.89
C VAL A 121 10.30 -2.69 -5.29
N ILE A 122 10.29 -3.81 -6.04
CA ILE A 122 10.84 -3.85 -7.40
C ILE A 122 10.10 -2.86 -8.31
N ASN A 123 8.77 -2.78 -8.21
CA ASN A 123 7.99 -1.80 -8.96
C ASN A 123 8.42 -0.36 -8.63
N ALA A 124 8.56 -0.02 -7.35
CA ALA A 124 9.05 1.29 -6.93
C ALA A 124 10.45 1.60 -7.48
N MET A 125 11.36 0.60 -7.45
CA MET A 125 12.71 0.75 -8.01
C MET A 125 12.69 0.93 -9.53
N GLN A 126 11.81 0.25 -10.26
CA GLN A 126 11.61 0.48 -11.69
C GLN A 126 11.23 1.94 -11.98
N HIS A 127 10.40 2.54 -11.14
CA HIS A 127 10.02 3.96 -11.22
C HIS A 127 11.06 4.94 -10.64
N SER A 128 12.23 4.45 -10.19
CA SER A 128 13.29 5.26 -9.54
C SER A 128 12.80 5.98 -8.27
N MET A 129 11.85 5.38 -7.55
CA MET A 129 11.33 5.90 -6.28
C MET A 129 12.22 5.50 -5.11
N ILE A 130 11.99 6.10 -3.94
CA ILE A 130 12.71 5.83 -2.70
C ILE A 130 11.82 5.02 -1.76
N TRP A 131 12.15 3.75 -1.58
CA TRP A 131 11.37 2.86 -0.71
C TRP A 131 11.66 3.09 0.77
N VAL A 132 10.57 3.22 1.54
CA VAL A 132 10.63 3.29 3.01
C VAL A 132 9.95 2.04 3.59
N GLY A 133 10.71 1.25 4.33
CA GLY A 133 10.20 0.06 5.02
C GLY A 133 9.51 0.38 6.34
N ALA A 134 8.87 -0.64 6.94
CA ALA A 134 8.32 -0.55 8.29
C ALA A 134 9.45 -0.28 9.31
N GLY A 135 9.23 0.65 10.22
CA GLY A 135 10.22 1.03 11.23
C GLY A 135 10.10 0.27 12.55
N GLU A 136 9.02 -0.49 12.70
CA GLU A 136 8.64 -1.09 13.97
C GLU A 136 9.28 -2.47 14.17
N MET A 137 9.81 -2.70 15.36
CA MET A 137 10.30 -4.02 15.76
C MET A 137 9.13 -5.00 15.89
N ALA A 138 9.39 -6.26 15.59
CA ALA A 138 8.44 -7.34 15.78
C ALA A 138 8.27 -7.72 17.26
N MET A 139 7.21 -8.48 17.56
CA MET A 139 6.96 -9.10 18.88
C MET A 139 6.71 -8.08 20.02
N GLN A 140 6.07 -6.97 19.72
CA GLN A 140 5.63 -6.02 20.73
C GLN A 140 4.34 -6.50 21.43
N GLU A 141 4.16 -6.17 22.71
CA GLU A 141 3.00 -6.59 23.52
C GLU A 141 1.67 -6.07 22.97
N ASN A 142 1.66 -4.92 22.30
CA ASN A 142 0.48 -4.34 21.65
C ASN A 142 0.17 -4.94 20.27
N GLY A 143 0.89 -5.99 19.84
CA GLY A 143 0.71 -6.67 18.56
C GLY A 143 1.28 -5.93 17.34
N VAL A 144 1.96 -4.80 17.53
CA VAL A 144 2.64 -4.10 16.42
C VAL A 144 3.68 -5.01 15.79
N ASN A 145 3.65 -5.03 14.46
CA ASN A 145 4.50 -5.87 13.62
C ASN A 145 4.56 -7.36 14.07
N ARG A 146 3.43 -7.90 14.53
CA ARG A 146 3.34 -9.28 15.04
C ARG A 146 3.75 -10.35 14.00
N LEU A 147 3.71 -10.02 12.72
CA LEU A 147 4.10 -10.90 11.62
C LEU A 147 5.57 -10.74 11.21
N GLY A 148 6.32 -9.81 11.83
CA GLY A 148 7.76 -9.64 11.65
C GLY A 148 8.17 -9.16 10.25
N SER A 149 7.41 -8.24 9.65
CA SER A 149 7.68 -7.72 8.32
C SER A 149 8.37 -6.35 8.38
N PHE A 150 9.50 -6.23 7.71
CA PHE A 150 10.30 -5.00 7.65
C PHE A 150 10.23 -4.27 6.30
N LEU A 151 9.77 -4.92 5.25
CA LEU A 151 9.57 -4.25 3.95
C LEU A 151 8.33 -3.34 3.96
N GLY A 152 7.33 -3.68 4.77
CA GLY A 152 6.07 -2.96 4.91
C GLY A 152 5.08 -3.77 5.74
N PRO A 153 3.97 -3.21 6.20
CA PRO A 153 2.98 -3.91 6.99
C PRO A 153 2.37 -5.13 6.27
N MET A 154 2.22 -6.20 7.02
CA MET A 154 1.47 -7.38 6.62
C MET A 154 0.27 -7.55 7.54
N GLY A 155 -0.91 -7.81 6.98
CA GLY A 155 -2.08 -8.23 7.73
C GLY A 155 -2.41 -9.71 7.50
N ASN A 156 -3.04 -10.32 8.49
CA ASN A 156 -3.54 -11.68 8.41
C ASN A 156 -4.89 -11.83 9.07
N THR A 157 -5.85 -12.34 8.34
CA THR A 157 -7.15 -12.76 8.85
C THR A 157 -7.51 -14.10 8.22
N PRO A 158 -7.70 -15.17 9.01
CA PRO A 158 -8.18 -16.44 8.47
C PRO A 158 -9.47 -16.25 7.67
N PRO A 159 -9.69 -17.00 6.58
CA PRO A 159 -10.91 -16.87 5.80
C PRO A 159 -12.15 -17.13 6.66
N ASP A 160 -13.10 -16.20 6.62
CA ASP A 160 -14.41 -16.32 7.25
C ASP A 160 -15.47 -16.45 6.14
N PHE A 161 -16.20 -17.55 6.15
CA PHE A 161 -17.28 -17.86 5.21
C PHE A 161 -18.67 -17.63 5.81
N SER A 162 -18.76 -17.03 7.00
CA SER A 162 -20.03 -16.73 7.66
C SER A 162 -20.81 -15.57 7.02
N GLY A 163 -20.16 -14.78 6.17
CA GLY A 163 -20.76 -13.59 5.53
C GLY A 163 -20.75 -12.34 6.41
N GLY A 164 -20.01 -12.37 7.52
CA GLY A 164 -19.82 -11.21 8.38
C GLY A 164 -18.95 -10.11 7.72
N PRO A 165 -18.90 -8.92 8.31
CA PRO A 165 -18.03 -7.84 7.82
C PRO A 165 -16.55 -8.25 7.95
N PRO A 166 -15.69 -7.78 7.03
CA PRO A 166 -14.26 -8.07 7.11
C PRO A 166 -13.67 -7.48 8.39
N GLN A 167 -12.79 -8.25 9.03
CA GLN A 167 -12.07 -7.81 10.24
C GLN A 167 -10.58 -7.98 10.03
N VAL A 168 -9.79 -7.09 10.61
CA VAL A 168 -8.32 -7.16 10.61
C VAL A 168 -7.86 -7.07 12.05
N ASP A 169 -6.81 -7.83 12.38
CA ASP A 169 -6.22 -7.84 13.72
C ASP A 169 -5.81 -6.41 14.15
N PRO A 170 -6.16 -5.98 15.38
CA PRO A 170 -5.83 -4.63 15.85
C PRO A 170 -4.34 -4.29 15.81
N GLY A 171 -3.45 -5.27 16.03
CA GLY A 171 -2.01 -5.07 15.94
C GLY A 171 -1.54 -4.84 14.50
N ASP A 172 -2.18 -5.49 13.51
CA ASP A 172 -1.91 -5.25 12.10
C ASP A 172 -2.40 -3.86 11.67
N LEU A 173 -3.54 -3.39 12.20
CA LEU A 173 -4.06 -2.04 11.95
C LEU A 173 -3.16 -0.97 12.57
N LEU A 174 -2.75 -1.15 13.82
CA LEU A 174 -1.82 -0.23 14.46
C LEU A 174 -0.47 -0.18 13.74
N THR A 175 0.02 -1.31 13.24
CA THR A 175 1.23 -1.37 12.40
C THR A 175 1.06 -0.56 11.11
N ALA A 176 -0.11 -0.67 10.47
CA ALA A 176 -0.44 0.06 9.25
C ALA A 176 -0.54 1.58 9.51
N GLU A 177 -1.14 1.97 10.63
CA GLU A 177 -1.25 3.38 11.06
C GLU A 177 0.13 3.99 11.32
N LEU A 178 0.98 3.35 12.14
CA LEU A 178 2.35 3.79 12.40
C LEU A 178 3.18 3.90 11.12
N TYR A 179 2.95 2.98 10.18
CA TYR A 179 3.60 3.03 8.87
C TYR A 179 3.16 4.23 8.04
N GLY A 180 1.87 4.56 8.05
CA GLY A 180 1.37 5.77 7.39
C GLY A 180 2.03 7.04 7.91
N THR A 181 2.13 7.17 9.24
CA THR A 181 2.87 8.26 9.89
C THR A 181 4.32 8.33 9.40
N ARG A 182 5.02 7.20 9.40
CA ARG A 182 6.42 7.12 8.97
C ARG A 182 6.62 7.55 7.51
N ILE A 183 5.72 7.14 6.60
CA ILE A 183 5.80 7.55 5.19
C ILE A 183 5.57 9.05 5.04
N ALA A 184 4.58 9.61 5.73
CA ALA A 184 4.31 11.05 5.68
C ALA A 184 5.47 11.88 6.24
N GLU A 185 6.10 11.44 7.33
CA GLU A 185 7.31 12.06 7.87
C GLU A 185 8.48 11.97 6.88
N ALA A 186 8.68 10.81 6.24
CA ALA A 186 9.72 10.65 5.23
C ALA A 186 9.49 11.58 4.03
N ALA A 187 8.25 11.70 3.54
CA ALA A 187 7.90 12.61 2.45
C ALA A 187 8.16 14.07 2.84
N LYS A 188 7.78 14.47 4.06
CA LYS A 188 8.00 15.82 4.59
C LYS A 188 9.48 16.16 4.69
N ASN A 189 10.31 15.24 5.16
CA ASN A 189 11.75 15.45 5.34
C ASN A 189 12.50 15.41 4.00
N TRP A 190 11.98 14.69 3.00
CA TRP A 190 12.58 14.61 1.67
C TRP A 190 12.29 15.83 0.80
N ALA A 191 11.09 16.41 0.94
CA ALA A 191 10.66 17.58 0.18
C ALA A 191 11.20 18.93 0.74
N GLY A 192 11.78 18.96 1.92
CA GLY A 192 12.36 20.15 2.57
C GLY A 192 13.81 20.24 2.35
#